data_4b83c1ed136c4bdcbc6fd1fa4291eaaa
#
_entry.id   4b83c1ed136c4bdcbc6fd1fa4291eaaa
#
_cell.length_a   1.000
_cell.length_b   1.000
_cell.length_c   1.000
_cell.angle_alpha   90.00
_cell.angle_beta   90.00
_cell.angle_gamma   90.00
#
_symmetry.space_group_name_H-M   'P 1'
#
loop_
_entity.id
_entity.type
_entity.pdbx_description
1 polymer ?
#
loop_
_entity_poly.entity_id
_entity_poly.type
_entity_poly.pdbx_seq_one_letter_code
_entity_poly.pdbx_strand_id
1 'polypeptide(L)'
;MGKCFVIQPFDRGKFDKRFDDVFAPAIEEAGLEPYRVDRDPGVTIPIEQIATQIAAADACLCDITTDNPNVWFELGYAIASQREVVLICADERKVAFPFDVQHRAIIKYTTESPSDFHKLKEQVRDRLV
;
A
#
# COMPACT_ATOMS: atom_id res chain seq x y z
N MET A 1 -9.48 3.66 -16.68
CA MET A 1 -8.24 3.34 -15.97
C MET A 1 -8.58 2.67 -14.65
N GLY A 2 -7.90 1.57 -14.32
CA GLY A 2 -8.10 0.86 -13.06
C GLY A 2 -7.56 1.61 -11.87
N LYS A 3 -7.94 1.17 -10.68
CA LYS A 3 -7.50 1.78 -9.41
C LYS A 3 -6.62 0.83 -8.63
N CYS A 4 -5.60 1.39 -7.97
CA CYS A 4 -4.82 0.70 -6.95
C CYS A 4 -5.14 1.32 -5.61
N PHE A 5 -5.74 0.54 -4.71
CA PHE A 5 -6.04 0.99 -3.35
C PHE A 5 -4.77 0.90 -2.51
N VAL A 6 -4.37 2.01 -1.90
CA VAL A 6 -3.15 2.07 -1.11
C VAL A 6 -3.48 1.94 0.38
N ILE A 7 -2.92 0.91 1.00
CA ILE A 7 -3.08 0.59 2.41
C ILE A 7 -1.79 0.93 3.12
N GLN A 8 -1.80 1.96 3.95
CA GLN A 8 -0.62 2.43 4.66
C GLN A 8 -1.03 3.27 5.87
N PRO A 9 -0.10 3.52 6.80
CA PRO A 9 -0.37 4.51 7.85
C PRO A 9 -0.56 5.90 7.25
N PHE A 10 -1.53 6.66 7.77
CA PHE A 10 -1.75 8.05 7.38
C PHE A 10 -1.19 8.93 8.49
N ASP A 11 0.08 9.29 8.38
CA ASP A 11 0.82 9.87 9.49
C ASP A 11 1.14 11.36 9.34
N ARG A 12 0.75 11.97 8.21
CA ARG A 12 1.12 13.34 7.85
C ARG A 12 2.64 13.54 7.89
N GLY A 13 3.40 12.47 7.76
CA GLY A 13 4.85 12.45 7.85
C GLY A 13 5.46 11.60 6.76
N LYS A 14 6.36 10.69 7.15
CA LYS A 14 7.17 9.94 6.19
C LYS A 14 6.35 9.04 5.28
N PHE A 15 5.28 8.40 5.76
CA PHE A 15 4.47 7.54 4.90
C PHE A 15 3.66 8.34 3.90
N ASP A 16 3.14 9.50 4.28
CA ASP A 16 2.47 10.38 3.34
C ASP A 16 3.43 10.89 2.26
N LYS A 17 4.66 11.22 2.64
CA LYS A 17 5.68 11.63 1.69
C LYS A 17 6.05 10.49 0.73
N ARG A 18 6.17 9.27 1.26
CA ARG A 18 6.44 8.09 0.42
C ARG A 18 5.32 7.84 -0.57
N PHE A 19 4.07 8.06 -0.14
CA PHE A 19 2.95 7.97 -1.07
C PHE A 19 3.08 8.98 -2.21
N ASP A 20 3.28 10.25 -1.87
CA ASP A 20 3.33 11.30 -2.88
C ASP A 20 4.53 11.16 -3.82
N ASP A 21 5.69 10.79 -3.29
CA ASP A 21 6.95 10.81 -4.04
C ASP A 21 7.27 9.47 -4.70
N VAL A 22 6.76 8.36 -4.20
CA VAL A 22 7.16 7.02 -4.64
C VAL A 22 5.97 6.17 -5.07
N PHE A 23 5.01 5.97 -4.17
CA PHE A 23 3.92 5.01 -4.43
C PHE A 23 2.98 5.49 -5.53
N ALA A 24 2.52 6.72 -5.43
CA ALA A 24 1.61 7.27 -6.44
C ALA A 24 2.26 7.30 -7.83
N PRO A 25 3.50 7.80 -7.99
CA PRO A 25 4.17 7.72 -9.29
C PRO A 25 4.34 6.30 -9.82
N ALA A 26 4.68 5.33 -8.95
CA ALA A 26 4.83 3.94 -9.38
C ALA A 26 3.52 3.36 -9.90
N ILE A 27 2.43 3.64 -9.20
CA ILE A 27 1.10 3.18 -9.58
C ILE A 27 0.68 3.78 -10.91
N GLU A 28 0.94 5.07 -11.09
CA GLU A 28 0.62 5.77 -12.35
C GLU A 28 1.44 5.23 -13.52
N GLU A 29 2.71 4.93 -13.29
CA GLU A 29 3.57 4.32 -14.33
C GLU A 29 3.11 2.91 -14.70
N ALA A 30 2.43 2.21 -13.78
CA ALA A 30 1.84 0.90 -14.06
C ALA A 30 0.50 0.99 -14.79
N GLY A 31 -0.01 2.18 -15.03
CA GLY A 31 -1.27 2.39 -15.75
C GLY A 31 -2.50 2.37 -14.83
N LEU A 32 -2.31 2.53 -13.54
CA LEU A 32 -3.40 2.55 -12.57
C LEU A 32 -3.52 3.90 -11.90
N GLU A 33 -4.68 4.16 -11.30
CA GLU A 33 -4.93 5.37 -10.54
C GLU A 33 -4.66 5.09 -9.05
N PRO A 34 -3.75 5.83 -8.40
CA PRO A 34 -3.54 5.66 -6.97
C PRO A 34 -4.73 6.20 -6.19
N TYR A 35 -5.22 5.42 -5.22
CA TYR A 35 -6.38 5.79 -4.42
C TYR A 35 -6.07 5.68 -2.94
N ARG A 36 -6.29 6.77 -2.20
CA ARG A 36 -6.23 6.81 -0.74
C ARG A 36 -7.58 7.24 -0.22
N VAL A 37 -8.17 6.41 0.65
CA VAL A 37 -9.51 6.67 1.18
C VAL A 37 -9.58 7.95 2.00
N ASP A 38 -8.51 8.31 2.72
CA ASP A 38 -8.45 9.53 3.53
C ASP A 38 -8.42 10.81 2.71
N ARG A 39 -8.11 10.71 1.42
CA ARG A 39 -8.07 11.85 0.50
C ARG A 39 -9.29 11.91 -0.42
N ASP A 40 -10.26 11.04 -0.22
CA ASP A 40 -11.47 11.01 -1.02
C ASP A 40 -12.54 11.87 -0.35
N PRO A 41 -12.91 13.02 -0.94
CA PRO A 41 -13.90 13.91 -0.34
C PRO A 41 -15.31 13.32 -0.30
N GLY A 42 -15.58 12.26 -1.08
CA GLY A 42 -16.88 11.59 -1.09
C GLY A 42 -17.10 10.59 0.03
N VAL A 43 -16.05 10.31 0.82
CA VAL A 43 -16.14 9.29 1.88
C VAL A 43 -16.69 9.91 3.15
N THR A 44 -17.88 9.43 3.60
CA THR A 44 -18.53 9.93 4.79
C THR A 44 -18.53 8.91 5.94
N ILE A 45 -18.48 7.61 5.61
CA ILE A 45 -18.46 6.53 6.60
C ILE A 45 -17.24 5.64 6.25
N PRO A 46 -16.07 5.92 6.84
CA PRO A 46 -14.80 5.33 6.39
C PRO A 46 -14.80 3.80 6.30
N ILE A 47 -15.30 3.10 7.29
CA ILE A 47 -15.25 1.63 7.30
C ILE A 47 -16.01 1.02 6.13
N GLU A 48 -17.23 1.48 5.89
CA GLU A 48 -18.04 0.95 4.78
C GLU A 48 -17.43 1.30 3.44
N GLN A 49 -16.92 2.52 3.30
CA GLN A 49 -16.28 2.97 2.06
C GLN A 49 -14.97 2.25 1.82
N ILE A 50 -14.20 1.97 2.87
CA ILE A 50 -12.96 1.20 2.74
C ILE A 50 -13.26 -0.16 2.14
N ALA A 51 -14.24 -0.88 2.69
CA ALA A 51 -14.62 -2.20 2.19
C ALA A 51 -15.06 -2.14 0.72
N THR A 52 -15.90 -1.16 0.38
CA THR A 52 -16.39 -0.98 -0.98
C THR A 52 -15.25 -0.68 -1.95
N GLN A 53 -14.34 0.20 -1.58
CA GLN A 53 -13.24 0.60 -2.46
C GLN A 53 -12.22 -0.51 -2.63
N ILE A 54 -11.94 -1.29 -1.59
CA ILE A 54 -11.03 -2.43 -1.71
C ILE A 54 -11.64 -3.48 -2.65
N ALA A 55 -12.92 -3.80 -2.48
CA ALA A 55 -13.60 -4.79 -3.31
C ALA A 55 -13.65 -4.36 -4.79
N ALA A 56 -13.70 -3.07 -5.04
CA ALA A 56 -13.75 -2.51 -6.40
C ALA A 56 -12.38 -2.24 -7.02
N ALA A 57 -11.29 -2.34 -6.24
CA ALA A 57 -9.96 -2.05 -6.74
C ALA A 57 -9.45 -3.15 -7.67
N ASP A 58 -8.63 -2.76 -8.63
CA ASP A 58 -7.97 -3.73 -9.52
C ASP A 58 -6.74 -4.33 -8.85
N ALA A 59 -6.12 -3.59 -7.96
CA ALA A 59 -4.98 -4.05 -7.18
C ALA A 59 -4.91 -3.26 -5.87
N CYS A 60 -4.13 -3.77 -4.91
CA CYS A 60 -3.85 -3.08 -3.65
C CYS A 60 -2.34 -3.03 -3.44
N LEU A 61 -1.86 -1.92 -2.89
CA LEU A 61 -0.48 -1.78 -2.43
C LEU A 61 -0.54 -1.58 -0.93
N CYS A 62 0.14 -2.45 -0.18
CA CYS A 62 0.07 -2.42 1.27
C CYS A 62 1.46 -2.31 1.89
N ASP A 63 1.69 -1.25 2.65
CA ASP A 63 2.93 -1.06 3.41
C ASP A 63 2.75 -1.60 4.82
N ILE A 64 3.45 -2.68 5.13
CA ILE A 64 3.35 -3.37 6.42
C ILE A 64 4.54 -3.09 7.33
N THR A 65 5.18 -1.95 7.16
CA THR A 65 6.34 -1.57 7.96
C THR A 65 6.01 -1.45 9.46
N THR A 66 4.83 -0.91 9.79
CA THR A 66 4.42 -0.70 11.19
C THR A 66 3.23 -1.56 11.56
N ASP A 67 3.04 -1.77 12.86
CA ASP A 67 1.87 -2.51 13.39
C ASP A 67 0.69 -1.57 13.58
N ASN A 68 0.16 -1.08 12.47
CA ASN A 68 -1.01 -0.20 12.47
C ASN A 68 -2.27 -1.05 12.36
N PRO A 69 -3.19 -0.99 13.34
CA PRO A 69 -4.40 -1.82 13.31
C PRO A 69 -5.26 -1.63 12.06
N ASN A 70 -5.34 -0.41 11.54
CA ASN A 70 -6.13 -0.14 10.34
C ASN A 70 -5.49 -0.79 9.12
N VAL A 71 -4.16 -0.77 9.03
CA VAL A 71 -3.44 -1.43 7.95
C VAL A 71 -3.72 -2.93 7.97
N TRP A 72 -3.62 -3.56 9.14
CA TRP A 72 -3.87 -5.00 9.25
C TRP A 72 -5.32 -5.37 8.91
N PHE A 73 -6.28 -4.55 9.35
CA PHE A 73 -7.69 -4.75 9.01
C PHE A 73 -7.91 -4.69 7.50
N GLU A 74 -7.40 -3.65 6.86
CA GLU A 74 -7.59 -3.46 5.42
C GLU A 74 -6.87 -4.54 4.60
N LEU A 75 -5.68 -4.94 5.04
CA LEU A 75 -4.95 -6.03 4.38
C LEU A 75 -5.74 -7.33 4.45
N GLY A 76 -6.26 -7.67 5.63
CA GLY A 76 -7.09 -8.86 5.80
C GLY A 76 -8.32 -8.82 4.90
N TYR A 77 -8.97 -7.68 4.80
CA TYR A 77 -10.12 -7.51 3.93
C TYR A 77 -9.75 -7.70 2.46
N ALA A 78 -8.63 -7.11 2.03
CA ALA A 78 -8.16 -7.25 0.65
C ALA A 78 -7.87 -8.70 0.29
N ILE A 79 -7.21 -9.42 1.18
CA ILE A 79 -6.91 -10.85 0.99
C ILE A 79 -8.20 -11.65 0.91
N ALA A 80 -9.13 -11.43 1.82
CA ALA A 80 -10.41 -12.13 1.86
C ALA A 80 -11.25 -11.85 0.61
N SER A 81 -11.12 -10.66 0.04
CA SER A 81 -11.81 -10.25 -1.19
C SER A 81 -11.09 -10.74 -2.45
N GLN A 82 -10.01 -11.50 -2.29
CA GLN A 82 -9.22 -12.05 -3.40
C GLN A 82 -8.65 -10.99 -4.33
N ARG A 83 -8.27 -9.82 -3.76
CA ARG A 83 -7.60 -8.78 -4.53
C ARG A 83 -6.12 -9.10 -4.69
N GLU A 84 -5.56 -8.68 -5.81
CA GLU A 84 -4.11 -8.67 -5.97
C GLU A 84 -3.52 -7.71 -4.97
N VAL A 85 -2.59 -8.18 -4.14
CA VAL A 85 -1.96 -7.34 -3.12
C VAL A 85 -0.45 -7.38 -3.29
N VAL A 86 0.15 -6.20 -3.48
CA VAL A 86 1.60 -6.03 -3.47
C VAL A 86 1.98 -5.58 -2.06
N LEU A 87 2.77 -6.40 -1.36
CA LEU A 87 3.23 -6.10 -0.01
C LEU A 87 4.61 -5.47 -0.04
N ILE A 88 4.77 -4.37 0.68
CA ILE A 88 6.08 -3.72 0.85
C ILE A 88 6.36 -3.51 2.33
N CYS A 89 7.64 -3.54 2.70
CA CYS A 89 8.06 -3.37 4.08
C CYS A 89 9.44 -2.73 4.12
N ALA A 90 9.55 -1.59 4.82
CA ALA A 90 10.82 -0.93 4.99
C ALA A 90 11.70 -1.69 5.99
N ASP A 91 13.01 -1.55 5.83
CA ASP A 91 14.00 -2.19 6.69
C ASP A 91 14.01 -1.63 8.13
N GLU A 92 13.32 -0.52 8.35
CA GLU A 92 13.14 0.03 9.70
C GLU A 92 12.30 -0.87 10.60
N ARG A 93 11.53 -1.80 10.04
CA ARG A 93 10.81 -2.78 10.84
C ARG A 93 11.79 -3.84 11.37
N LYS A 94 11.85 -4.00 12.70
CA LYS A 94 12.76 -4.92 13.37
C LYS A 94 12.05 -6.02 14.14
N VAL A 95 10.71 -6.05 14.10
CA VAL A 95 9.91 -7.03 14.84
C VAL A 95 9.17 -7.94 13.87
N ALA A 96 8.80 -9.13 14.35
CA ALA A 96 8.03 -10.09 13.56
C ALA A 96 6.63 -9.52 13.26
N PHE A 97 6.02 -10.03 12.20
CA PHE A 97 4.64 -9.66 11.88
C PHE A 97 3.67 -10.32 12.85
N PRO A 98 2.52 -9.67 13.15
CA PRO A 98 1.56 -10.21 14.12
C PRO A 98 0.84 -11.48 13.66
N PHE A 99 0.87 -11.76 12.36
CA PHE A 99 0.34 -13.01 11.81
C PHE A 99 1.14 -13.39 10.57
N ASP A 100 0.83 -14.55 10.01
CA ASP A 100 1.67 -15.14 8.99
C ASP A 100 1.44 -14.50 7.61
N VAL A 101 2.22 -13.47 7.30
CA VAL A 101 2.31 -12.88 5.96
C VAL A 101 3.62 -13.22 5.25
N GLN A 102 4.54 -13.87 5.96
CA GLN A 102 5.89 -14.11 5.47
C GLN A 102 5.95 -15.10 4.30
N HIS A 103 4.90 -15.88 4.10
CA HIS A 103 4.81 -16.77 2.93
C HIS A 103 4.41 -16.02 1.66
N ARG A 104 4.03 -14.77 1.77
CA ARG A 104 3.74 -13.93 0.61
C ARG A 104 5.01 -13.25 0.15
N ALA A 105 5.08 -12.93 -1.14
CA ALA A 105 6.22 -12.20 -1.68
C ALA A 105 6.17 -10.75 -1.21
N ILE A 106 7.11 -10.36 -0.35
CA ILE A 106 7.19 -9.02 0.21
C ILE A 106 8.38 -8.30 -0.41
N ILE A 107 8.14 -7.11 -0.95
CA ILE A 107 9.22 -6.23 -1.42
C ILE A 107 9.77 -5.51 -0.20
N LYS A 108 11.00 -5.84 0.18
CA LYS A 108 11.70 -5.15 1.27
C LYS A 108 12.47 -3.98 0.68
N TYR A 109 12.41 -2.82 1.36
CA TYR A 109 13.09 -1.64 0.84
C TYR A 109 13.86 -0.92 1.92
N THR A 110 14.91 -0.24 1.50
CA THR A 110 15.73 0.61 2.35
C THR A 110 15.36 2.07 2.14
N THR A 111 15.73 2.93 3.08
CA THR A 111 15.27 4.31 3.09
C THR A 111 16.42 5.30 3.30
N GLU A 112 17.64 4.93 2.94
CA GLU A 112 18.83 5.73 3.22
C GLU A 112 19.13 6.78 2.17
N SER A 113 18.69 6.56 0.92
CA SER A 113 19.04 7.45 -0.18
C SER A 113 17.95 7.54 -1.23
N PRO A 114 17.97 8.57 -2.09
CA PRO A 114 17.03 8.67 -3.20
C PRO A 114 17.06 7.46 -4.13
N SER A 115 18.21 6.82 -4.32
CA SER A 115 18.31 5.63 -5.18
C SER A 115 17.53 4.45 -4.59
N ASP A 116 17.43 4.34 -3.27
CA ASP A 116 16.62 3.31 -2.61
C ASP A 116 15.15 3.46 -2.96
N PHE A 117 14.64 4.69 -2.95
CA PHE A 117 13.25 4.97 -3.29
C PHE A 117 12.99 4.82 -4.79
N HIS A 118 13.97 5.13 -5.63
CA HIS A 118 13.85 4.91 -7.06
C HIS A 118 13.73 3.41 -7.36
N LYS A 119 14.54 2.59 -6.71
CA LYS A 119 14.47 1.14 -6.83
C LYS A 119 13.12 0.60 -6.38
N LEU A 120 12.61 1.10 -5.25
CA LEU A 120 11.30 0.71 -4.74
C LEU A 120 10.21 1.05 -5.76
N LYS A 121 10.26 2.25 -6.32
CA LYS A 121 9.29 2.68 -7.34
C LYS A 121 9.27 1.70 -8.52
N GLU A 122 10.43 1.32 -9.03
CA GLU A 122 10.51 0.38 -10.13
C GLU A 122 9.95 -1.00 -9.77
N GLN A 123 10.27 -1.50 -8.58
CA GLN A 123 9.78 -2.80 -8.12
C GLN A 123 8.26 -2.81 -7.94
N VAL A 124 7.70 -1.76 -7.39
CA VAL A 124 6.24 -1.63 -7.23
C VAL A 124 5.56 -1.56 -8.58
N ARG A 125 6.06 -0.69 -9.46
CA ARG A 125 5.53 -0.57 -10.82
C ARG A 125 5.51 -1.94 -11.53
N ASP A 126 6.61 -2.66 -11.48
CA ASP A 126 6.73 -3.93 -12.19
C ASP A 126 5.79 -5.00 -11.63
N ARG A 127 5.51 -4.97 -10.33
CA ARG A 127 4.56 -5.90 -9.70
C ARG A 127 3.11 -5.58 -10.08
N LEU A 128 2.81 -4.32 -10.34
CA LEU A 128 1.45 -3.88 -10.65
C LEU A 128 1.10 -4.01 -12.13
N VAL A 129 2.08 -4.13 -12.97
CA VAL A 129 1.85 -4.26 -14.43
C VAL A 129 1.25 -5.61 -14.83
#